data_b439948b6e1f4871bc81779681b0c778
#
_entry.id   b439948b6e1f4871bc81779681b0c778
#
_cell.length_a   1.000
_cell.length_b   1.000
_cell.length_c   1.000
_cell.angle_alpha   90.00
_cell.angle_beta   90.00
_cell.angle_gamma   90.00
#
_symmetry.space_group_name_H-M   'P 1'
#
loop_
_entity.id
_entity.type
_entity.pdbx_description
1 polymer ?
#
loop_
_entity_poly.entity_id
_entity_poly.type
_entity_poly.pdbx_seq_one_letter_code
_entity_poly.pdbx_strand_id
1 'polypeptide(L)'
;MLGHLDLNTTQGYVAVYPEEVIRHYRRFVDQRRGVRPSEEYREPTATEWADFRDHFSLRKVALGTCDRPYGTPCQHEHACVRCPMLRLDLAQVPRLLEIEANTHQRLEEAHRMQWLGEVAALKESLRHINGKKKQVDRLRGQAEQGESGPGSHG
;
A
#
# COMPACT_ATOMS: atom_id res chain seq x y z
N MET A 1 34.41 0.02 -18.20
CA MET A 1 34.53 1.45 -18.53
C MET A 1 34.03 1.67 -19.93
N LEU A 2 32.78 2.07 -20.10
CA LEU A 2 32.22 2.51 -21.38
C LEU A 2 32.00 4.01 -21.28
N GLY A 3 33.06 4.74 -21.57
CA GLY A 3 33.00 6.20 -21.66
C GLY A 3 32.56 6.59 -23.06
N HIS A 4 31.31 7.01 -23.21
CA HIS A 4 30.92 7.80 -24.36
C HIS A 4 31.45 9.22 -24.18
N LEU A 5 32.61 9.49 -24.77
CA LEU A 5 33.28 10.80 -24.74
C LEU A 5 32.84 11.72 -25.89
N ASP A 6 31.73 11.38 -26.59
CA ASP A 6 31.27 12.22 -27.70
C ASP A 6 29.90 12.85 -27.33
N LEU A 7 29.95 14.14 -27.04
CA LEU A 7 28.78 15.00 -26.81
C LEU A 7 27.83 15.03 -28.03
N ASN A 8 28.31 14.78 -29.25
CA ASN A 8 27.49 14.71 -30.45
C ASN A 8 26.57 13.49 -30.44
N THR A 9 27.02 12.37 -29.86
CA THR A 9 26.18 11.16 -29.70
C THR A 9 25.03 11.43 -28.72
N THR A 10 25.30 12.17 -27.66
CA THR A 10 24.26 12.56 -26.66
C THR A 10 23.26 13.56 -27.25
N GLN A 11 23.71 14.51 -28.09
CA GLN A 11 22.83 15.43 -28.81
C GLN A 11 21.94 14.71 -29.82
N GLY A 12 22.40 13.63 -30.44
CA GLY A 12 21.60 12.78 -31.32
C GLY A 12 20.42 12.12 -30.59
N TYR A 13 20.57 11.79 -29.33
CA TYR A 13 19.47 11.24 -28.51
C TYR A 13 18.47 12.31 -28.04
N VAL A 14 18.90 13.55 -27.82
CA VAL A 14 18.05 14.68 -27.46
C VAL A 14 17.24 15.21 -28.64
N ALA A 15 17.74 15.03 -29.86
CA ALA A 15 17.10 15.47 -31.10
C ALA A 15 15.95 14.55 -31.58
N VAL A 16 15.64 13.48 -30.87
CA VAL A 16 14.66 12.45 -31.29
C VAL A 16 13.24 12.69 -30.74
N TYR A 17 12.83 13.94 -30.57
CA TYR A 17 11.38 14.24 -30.54
C TYR A 17 11.00 15.12 -31.75
N PRO A 18 10.95 14.55 -32.97
CA PRO A 18 10.36 15.27 -34.10
C PRO A 18 8.92 15.62 -33.70
N GLU A 19 8.45 16.76 -34.15
CA GLU A 19 7.03 17.15 -33.97
C GLU A 19 6.05 16.05 -34.35
N GLU A 20 6.43 15.12 -35.20
CA GLU A 20 5.68 13.93 -35.57
C GLU A 20 5.42 13.00 -34.38
N VAL A 21 6.39 12.74 -33.51
CA VAL A 21 6.21 11.88 -32.31
C VAL A 21 5.22 12.54 -31.36
N ILE A 22 5.36 13.84 -31.14
CA ILE A 22 4.42 14.62 -30.32
C ILE A 22 3.01 14.57 -30.92
N ARG A 23 2.90 14.70 -32.24
CA ARG A 23 1.63 14.64 -32.96
C ARG A 23 1.00 13.24 -32.90
N HIS A 24 1.79 12.17 -33.05
CA HIS A 24 1.32 10.80 -32.87
C HIS A 24 0.88 10.51 -31.43
N TYR A 25 1.63 10.96 -30.47
CA TYR A 25 1.28 10.81 -29.05
C TYR A 25 -0.01 11.57 -28.70
N ARG A 26 -0.15 12.82 -29.13
CA ARG A 26 -1.38 13.60 -28.94
C ARG A 26 -2.59 12.90 -29.58
N ARG A 27 -2.47 12.42 -30.81
CA ARG A 27 -3.52 11.68 -31.51
C ARG A 27 -3.91 10.41 -30.75
N PHE A 28 -2.95 9.67 -30.23
CA PHE A 28 -3.18 8.48 -29.42
C PHE A 28 -3.93 8.83 -28.11
N VAL A 29 -3.52 9.90 -27.42
CA VAL A 29 -4.19 10.38 -26.20
C VAL A 29 -5.62 10.82 -26.51
N ASP A 30 -5.83 11.58 -27.60
CA ASP A 30 -7.15 12.05 -28.01
C ASP A 30 -8.07 10.90 -28.40
N GLN A 31 -7.56 9.90 -29.08
CA GLN A 31 -8.31 8.69 -29.41
C GLN A 31 -8.73 7.92 -28.13
N ARG A 32 -7.83 7.79 -27.15
CA ARG A 32 -8.18 7.18 -25.86
C ARG A 32 -9.18 8.00 -25.08
N ARG A 33 -9.10 9.33 -25.16
CA ARG A 33 -10.09 10.22 -24.55
C ARG A 33 -11.47 10.05 -25.17
N GLY A 34 -11.55 9.92 -26.50
CA GLY A 34 -12.82 9.75 -27.19
C GLY A 34 -13.54 8.43 -26.88
N VAL A 35 -12.85 7.42 -26.35
CA VAL A 35 -13.42 6.10 -25.99
C VAL A 35 -13.86 6.04 -24.51
N ARG A 36 -13.41 6.99 -23.68
CA ARG A 36 -13.76 7.03 -22.24
C ARG A 36 -15.02 7.87 -21.99
N PRO A 37 -15.84 7.47 -21.02
CA PRO A 37 -17.00 8.29 -20.61
C PRO A 37 -16.56 9.70 -20.22
N SER A 38 -17.35 10.70 -20.60
CA SER A 38 -17.08 12.13 -20.30
C SER A 38 -17.00 12.41 -18.80
N GLU A 39 -17.67 11.60 -18.00
CA GLU A 39 -17.68 11.68 -16.53
C GLU A 39 -16.29 11.45 -15.91
N GLU A 40 -15.40 10.71 -16.59
CA GLU A 40 -14.01 10.52 -16.13
C GLU A 40 -13.15 11.79 -16.26
N TYR A 41 -13.62 12.81 -16.99
CA TYR A 41 -12.90 14.07 -17.22
C TYR A 41 -13.48 15.26 -16.45
N ARG A 42 -14.47 15.03 -15.58
CA ARG A 42 -14.95 16.06 -14.67
C ARG A 42 -13.85 16.47 -13.69
N GLU A 43 -13.92 17.69 -13.22
CA GLU A 43 -13.05 18.11 -12.12
C GLU A 43 -13.39 17.33 -10.84
N PRO A 44 -12.38 16.81 -10.13
CA PRO A 44 -12.59 16.13 -8.87
C PRO A 44 -13.20 17.10 -7.84
N THR A 45 -14.09 16.59 -7.02
CA THR A 45 -14.63 17.34 -5.88
C THR A 45 -13.55 17.57 -4.82
N ALA A 46 -13.79 18.52 -3.91
CA ALA A 46 -12.87 18.80 -2.80
C ALA A 46 -12.65 17.56 -1.92
N THR A 47 -13.68 16.73 -1.73
CA THR A 47 -13.60 15.47 -0.98
C THR A 47 -12.69 14.46 -1.69
N GLU A 48 -12.90 14.26 -2.98
CA GLU A 48 -12.06 13.36 -3.79
C GLU A 48 -10.59 13.82 -3.82
N TRP A 49 -10.35 15.14 -3.86
CA TRP A 49 -9.00 15.70 -3.74
C TRP A 49 -8.40 15.48 -2.35
N ALA A 50 -9.19 15.56 -1.28
CA ALA A 50 -8.74 15.26 0.07
C ALA A 50 -8.36 13.77 0.19
N ASP A 51 -9.23 12.86 -0.23
CA ASP A 51 -9.00 11.42 -0.25
C ASP A 51 -7.77 11.03 -1.08
N PHE A 52 -7.59 11.68 -2.24
CA PHE A 52 -6.41 11.48 -3.08
C PHE A 52 -5.13 11.91 -2.36
N ARG A 53 -5.11 13.09 -1.73
CA ARG A 53 -3.94 13.58 -0.98
C ARG A 53 -3.63 12.69 0.22
N ASP A 54 -4.64 12.26 0.95
CA ASP A 54 -4.48 11.35 2.09
C ASP A 54 -3.92 10.00 1.64
N HIS A 55 -4.35 9.54 0.45
CA HIS A 55 -3.80 8.35 -0.16
C HIS A 55 -2.30 8.43 -0.47
N PHE A 56 -1.81 9.62 -0.87
CA PHE A 56 -0.37 9.86 -1.10
C PHE A 56 0.39 10.17 0.18
N SER A 57 -0.30 10.69 1.21
CA SER A 57 0.31 11.03 2.49
C SER A 57 0.66 9.79 3.32
N LEU A 58 -0.11 8.71 3.15
CA LEU A 58 0.07 7.46 3.88
C LEU A 58 0.49 6.34 2.94
N ARG A 59 1.59 5.66 3.28
CA ARG A 59 2.05 4.50 2.52
C ARG A 59 1.08 3.33 2.68
N LYS A 60 0.49 2.85 1.59
CA LYS A 60 -0.26 1.58 1.59
C LYS A 60 0.66 0.40 1.80
N VAL A 61 0.27 -0.50 2.67
CA VAL A 61 0.97 -1.75 2.96
C VAL A 61 -0.02 -2.92 2.96
N ALA A 62 0.48 -4.17 2.92
CA ALA A 62 -0.34 -5.36 2.74
C ALA A 62 -1.50 -5.54 3.76
N LEU A 63 -1.39 -4.94 4.95
CA LEU A 63 -2.39 -5.07 6.02
C LEU A 63 -3.16 -3.76 6.29
N GLY A 64 -2.93 -2.71 5.49
CA GLY A 64 -3.58 -1.41 5.71
C GLY A 64 -2.71 -0.24 5.30
N THR A 65 -2.60 0.77 6.14
CA THR A 65 -1.80 1.98 5.90
C THR A 65 -0.72 2.16 6.96
N CYS A 66 0.35 2.82 6.59
CA CYS A 66 1.46 3.14 7.48
C CYS A 66 1.39 4.61 7.88
N ASP A 67 1.36 4.90 9.20
CA ASP A 67 1.36 6.27 9.73
C ASP A 67 2.70 7.00 9.59
N ARG A 68 3.69 6.36 9.02
CA ARG A 68 4.98 6.98 8.77
C ARG A 68 4.89 7.91 7.57
N PRO A 69 5.48 9.12 7.63
CA PRO A 69 5.53 10.04 6.50
C PRO A 69 6.16 9.37 5.27
N TYR A 70 5.58 9.64 4.09
CA TYR A 70 6.08 9.12 2.83
C TYR A 70 7.55 9.54 2.62
N GLY A 71 8.36 8.64 2.07
CA GLY A 71 9.79 8.90 1.80
C GLY A 71 10.73 8.76 3.01
N THR A 72 10.22 8.50 4.23
CA THR A 72 11.10 8.23 5.37
C THR A 72 11.59 6.79 5.38
N PRO A 73 12.86 6.51 5.78
CA PRO A 73 13.38 5.15 5.86
C PRO A 73 12.61 4.33 6.90
N CYS A 74 12.35 3.06 6.59
CA CYS A 74 11.59 2.16 7.43
C CYS A 74 12.46 1.04 8.00
N GLN A 75 12.57 0.96 9.33
CA GLN A 75 13.28 -0.12 10.02
C GLN A 75 12.52 -1.46 9.98
N HIS A 76 11.20 -1.42 9.70
CA HIS A 76 10.31 -2.58 9.64
C HIS A 76 9.91 -2.94 8.21
N GLU A 77 10.72 -2.57 7.22
CA GLU A 77 10.43 -2.93 5.83
C GLU A 77 10.22 -4.44 5.72
N HIS A 78 9.12 -4.83 5.07
CA HIS A 78 8.64 -6.22 4.98
C HIS A 78 8.18 -6.89 6.29
N ALA A 79 8.25 -6.21 7.44
CA ALA A 79 7.80 -6.70 8.74
C ALA A 79 6.68 -5.85 9.36
N CYS A 80 5.75 -5.36 8.53
CA CYS A 80 4.69 -4.43 8.94
C CYS A 80 3.80 -4.98 10.05
N VAL A 81 3.59 -6.28 10.15
CA VAL A 81 2.81 -6.91 11.21
C VAL A 81 3.36 -6.61 12.62
N ARG A 82 4.68 -6.42 12.74
CA ARG A 82 5.34 -6.08 14.00
C ARG A 82 5.37 -4.57 14.28
N CYS A 83 5.02 -3.75 13.27
CA CYS A 83 5.19 -2.31 13.35
C CYS A 83 4.04 -1.66 14.13
N PRO A 84 4.34 -0.77 15.11
CA PRO A 84 3.32 -0.02 15.83
C PRO A 84 2.63 1.03 14.95
N MET A 85 3.30 1.50 13.89
CA MET A 85 2.78 2.51 12.96
C MET A 85 1.79 1.94 11.92
N LEU A 86 1.53 0.63 11.95
CA LEU A 86 0.55 0.02 11.06
C LEU A 86 -0.87 0.34 11.54
N ARG A 87 -1.61 1.08 10.72
CA ARG A 87 -3.08 1.16 10.80
C ARG A 87 -3.68 0.01 10.03
N LEU A 88 -4.29 -0.90 10.78
CA LEU A 88 -4.89 -2.09 10.20
C LEU A 88 -6.20 -1.72 9.49
N ASP A 89 -6.35 -2.22 8.26
CA ASP A 89 -7.61 -2.17 7.53
C ASP A 89 -8.41 -3.45 7.81
N LEU A 90 -9.67 -3.29 8.22
CA LEU A 90 -10.57 -4.43 8.50
C LEU A 90 -10.79 -5.32 7.27
N ALA A 91 -10.73 -4.76 6.06
CA ALA A 91 -10.81 -5.52 4.82
C ALA A 91 -9.61 -6.47 4.62
N GLN A 92 -8.47 -6.21 5.30
CA GLN A 92 -7.26 -7.02 5.22
C GLN A 92 -7.15 -8.09 6.33
N VAL A 93 -8.19 -8.25 7.15
CA VAL A 93 -8.22 -9.30 8.20
C VAL A 93 -8.01 -10.70 7.64
N PRO A 94 -8.60 -11.11 6.51
CA PRO A 94 -8.31 -12.41 5.90
C PRO A 94 -6.81 -12.61 5.64
N ARG A 95 -6.13 -11.57 5.15
CA ARG A 95 -4.68 -11.61 4.92
C ARG A 95 -3.87 -11.74 6.21
N LEU A 96 -4.30 -11.11 7.29
CA LEU A 96 -3.67 -11.26 8.61
C LEU A 96 -3.78 -12.72 9.10
N LEU A 97 -4.91 -13.38 8.90
CA LEU A 97 -5.13 -14.77 9.28
C LEU A 97 -4.29 -15.75 8.43
N GLU A 98 -4.12 -15.48 7.13
CA GLU A 98 -3.20 -16.23 6.28
C GLU A 98 -1.75 -16.14 6.77
N ILE A 99 -1.32 -14.93 7.16
CA ILE A 99 0.03 -14.71 7.72
C ILE A 99 0.18 -15.48 9.04
N GLU A 100 -0.85 -15.49 9.90
CA GLU A 100 -0.87 -16.26 11.14
C GLU A 100 -0.68 -17.76 10.86
N ALA A 101 -1.50 -18.33 9.97
CA ALA A 101 -1.44 -19.75 9.62
C ALA A 101 -0.06 -20.15 9.06
N ASN A 102 0.47 -19.34 8.14
CA ASN A 102 1.81 -19.55 7.58
C ASN A 102 2.89 -19.47 8.66
N THR A 103 2.78 -18.52 9.59
CA THR A 103 3.74 -18.36 10.69
C THR A 103 3.71 -19.56 11.62
N HIS A 104 2.56 -20.16 11.89
CA HIS A 104 2.45 -21.41 12.66
C HIS A 104 3.11 -22.57 11.94
N GLN A 105 2.86 -22.77 10.65
CA GLN A 105 3.49 -23.84 9.88
C GLN A 105 5.02 -23.74 9.89
N ARG A 106 5.54 -22.52 9.68
CA ARG A 106 6.97 -22.26 9.75
C ARG A 106 7.54 -22.48 11.14
N LEU A 107 6.79 -22.17 12.19
CA LEU A 107 7.21 -22.41 13.56
C LEU A 107 7.34 -23.92 13.85
N GLU A 108 6.40 -24.73 13.38
CA GLU A 108 6.46 -26.19 13.48
C GLU A 108 7.67 -26.76 12.73
N GLU A 109 7.93 -26.25 11.52
CA GLU A 109 9.11 -26.61 10.74
C GLU A 109 10.40 -26.23 11.48
N ALA A 110 10.51 -25.00 11.97
CA ALA A 110 11.67 -24.53 12.70
C ALA A 110 11.94 -25.35 13.98
N HIS A 111 10.87 -25.80 14.66
CA HIS A 111 11.00 -26.73 15.80
C HIS A 111 11.55 -28.08 15.37
N ARG A 112 11.02 -28.68 14.29
CA ARG A 112 11.53 -29.98 13.78
C ARG A 112 12.99 -29.92 13.35
N MET A 113 13.37 -28.78 12.73
CA MET A 113 14.72 -28.54 12.23
C MET A 113 15.68 -27.98 13.28
N GLN A 114 15.19 -27.74 14.50
CA GLN A 114 15.95 -27.17 15.63
C GLN A 114 16.59 -25.80 15.33
N TRP A 115 15.95 -24.99 14.53
CA TRP A 115 16.37 -23.60 14.21
C TRP A 115 15.96 -22.64 15.33
N LEU A 116 16.71 -22.65 16.43
CA LEU A 116 16.33 -21.94 17.66
C LEU A 116 16.14 -20.43 17.45
N GLY A 117 16.96 -19.79 16.62
CA GLY A 117 16.84 -18.37 16.29
C GLY A 117 15.53 -18.06 15.52
N GLU A 118 15.18 -18.91 14.56
CA GLU A 118 13.92 -18.80 13.80
C GLU A 118 12.70 -19.03 14.70
N VAL A 119 12.78 -20.03 15.59
CA VAL A 119 11.72 -20.31 16.59
C VAL A 119 11.43 -19.06 17.43
N ALA A 120 12.47 -18.39 17.94
CA ALA A 120 12.29 -17.17 18.73
C ALA A 120 11.66 -16.03 17.91
N ALA A 121 12.13 -15.82 16.67
CA ALA A 121 11.63 -14.78 15.77
C ALA A 121 10.16 -15.02 15.35
N LEU A 122 9.78 -16.28 15.10
CA LEU A 122 8.42 -16.64 14.72
C LEU A 122 7.44 -16.53 15.90
N LYS A 123 7.85 -16.92 17.10
CA LYS A 123 7.07 -16.70 18.33
C LYS A 123 6.80 -15.21 18.57
N GLU A 124 7.80 -14.37 18.38
CA GLU A 124 7.63 -12.91 18.49
C GLU A 124 6.68 -12.37 17.41
N SER A 125 6.74 -12.90 16.18
CA SER A 125 5.78 -12.55 15.12
C SER A 125 4.34 -12.91 15.52
N LEU A 126 4.11 -14.11 16.05
CA LEU A 126 2.79 -14.53 16.52
C LEU A 126 2.27 -13.66 17.66
N ARG A 127 3.14 -13.22 18.57
CA ARG A 127 2.76 -12.28 19.63
C ARG A 127 2.22 -10.96 19.03
N HIS A 128 2.88 -10.42 18.02
CA HIS A 128 2.42 -9.20 17.32
C HIS A 128 1.14 -9.43 16.52
N ILE A 129 1.00 -10.57 15.84
CA ILE A 129 -0.23 -10.94 15.12
C ILE A 129 -1.41 -10.98 16.10
N ASN A 130 -1.25 -11.63 17.26
CA ASN A 130 -2.29 -11.68 18.29
C ASN A 130 -2.65 -10.28 18.82
N GLY A 131 -1.67 -9.39 18.95
CA GLY A 131 -1.92 -7.98 19.28
C GLY A 131 -2.77 -7.27 18.23
N LYS A 132 -2.50 -7.51 16.95
CA LYS A 132 -3.28 -6.97 15.84
C LYS A 132 -4.70 -7.54 15.78
N LYS A 133 -4.89 -8.82 16.06
CA LYS A 133 -6.24 -9.43 16.16
C LYS A 133 -7.08 -8.76 17.26
N LYS A 134 -6.52 -8.54 18.43
CA LYS A 134 -7.20 -7.78 19.49
C LYS A 134 -7.54 -6.35 19.09
N GLN A 135 -6.73 -5.72 18.24
CA GLN A 135 -7.02 -4.40 17.67
C GLN A 135 -8.21 -4.47 16.71
N VAL A 136 -8.29 -5.50 15.86
CA VAL A 136 -9.44 -5.77 14.97
C VAL A 136 -10.73 -5.89 15.77
N ASP A 137 -10.73 -6.69 16.85
CA ASP A 137 -11.92 -6.91 17.68
C ASP A 137 -12.41 -5.59 18.30
N ARG A 138 -11.48 -4.75 18.77
CA ARG A 138 -11.83 -3.40 19.27
C ARG A 138 -12.43 -2.50 18.20
N LEU A 139 -11.87 -2.49 17.01
CA LEU A 139 -12.36 -1.68 15.89
C LEU A 139 -13.75 -2.12 15.45
N ARG A 140 -14.02 -3.42 15.41
CA ARG A 140 -15.36 -3.97 15.11
C ARG A 140 -16.38 -3.58 16.16
N GLY A 141 -16.04 -3.72 17.43
CA GLY A 141 -16.93 -3.32 18.53
C GLY A 141 -17.23 -1.82 18.54
N GLN A 142 -16.31 -0.97 18.14
CA GLN A 142 -16.53 0.48 17.97
C GLN A 142 -17.45 0.80 16.79
N ALA A 143 -17.30 0.09 15.67
CA ALA A 143 -18.17 0.26 14.51
C ALA A 143 -19.63 -0.11 14.83
N GLU A 144 -19.86 -1.23 15.53
CA GLU A 144 -21.18 -1.68 15.95
C GLU A 144 -21.86 -0.70 16.94
N GLN A 145 -21.09 -0.06 17.81
CA GLN A 145 -21.62 0.93 18.76
C GLN A 145 -21.92 2.29 18.09
N GLY A 146 -21.21 2.64 17.04
CA GLY A 146 -21.43 3.87 16.27
C GLY A 146 -22.72 3.84 15.45
N GLU A 147 -23.20 2.66 15.02
CA GLU A 147 -24.46 2.50 14.28
C GLU A 147 -25.70 2.48 15.18
N SER A 148 -25.53 2.32 16.49
CA SER A 148 -26.63 2.27 17.47
C SER A 148 -26.98 3.63 18.07
N GLY A 149 -26.66 4.74 17.40
CA GLY A 149 -27.04 6.10 17.80
C GLY A 149 -28.56 6.30 17.71
N PRO A 150 -29.18 7.01 18.68
CA PRO A 150 -30.63 7.05 18.83
C PRO A 150 -31.30 7.72 17.65
N GLY A 151 -32.25 7.01 17.04
CA GLY A 151 -33.21 7.57 16.10
C GLY A 151 -33.89 8.78 16.70
N SER A 152 -33.78 9.91 16.04
CA SER A 152 -34.42 11.17 16.36
C SER A 152 -35.92 10.98 16.45
N HIS A 153 -36.45 11.17 17.63
CA HIS A 153 -37.86 11.53 17.82
C HIS A 153 -38.00 13.05 17.57
N GLY A 154 -39.00 13.42 16.72
CA GLY A 154 -39.44 14.80 16.58
C GLY A 154 -40.20 15.00 15.30
#